data_b822cc181ef464fe753e0c9a11806ffa
#
_entry.id   b822cc181ef464fe753e0c9a11806ffa
#
_cell.length_a   1.000
_cell.length_b   1.000
_cell.length_c   1.000
_cell.angle_alpha   90.00
_cell.angle_beta   90.00
_cell.angle_gamma   90.00
#
_symmetry.space_group_name_H-M   'P 1'
#
loop_
_entity.id
_entity.type
_entity.pdbx_description
1 polymer ?
#
loop_
_entity_poly.entity_id
_entity_poly.type
_entity_poly.pdbx_seq_one_letter_code
_entity_poly.pdbx_strand_id
1 'polypeptide(L)'
;MRIEKLNENTKKNLLDDLLERSPNNYGKFEASVQEILNAVKEKGDEAVFEYTEKFDGVRLDAEHLLVTEEEIAEAYEQVDDELIAIIRKALVNIRDYHQKQMQYSWFDSKPDGTILGQKVTALQRVGVYVPGGKAAYPSSVLMNIMPAKVAGVDEIIMVTPVSYTHLRAHETTL
;
A
#
# COMPACT_ATOMS: atom_id res chain seq x y z
N MET A 1 25.56 -14.97 11.38
CA MET A 1 24.66 -16.14 11.42
C MET A 1 24.82 -16.78 12.80
N ARG A 2 23.75 -16.87 13.58
CA ARG A 2 23.77 -17.45 14.92
C ARG A 2 23.59 -18.96 14.77
N ILE A 3 24.55 -19.77 15.22
CA ILE A 3 24.48 -21.22 15.19
C ILE A 3 24.35 -21.69 16.64
N GLU A 4 23.25 -22.34 16.96
CA GLU A 4 22.99 -22.89 18.31
C GLU A 4 22.83 -24.41 18.24
N LYS A 5 23.36 -25.12 19.29
CA LYS A 5 23.08 -26.55 19.43
C LYS A 5 21.64 -26.73 19.91
N LEU A 6 20.92 -27.58 19.20
CA LEU A 6 19.55 -27.91 19.55
C LEU A 6 19.55 -28.79 20.82
N ASN A 7 19.01 -28.27 21.91
CA ASN A 7 18.72 -29.00 23.16
C ASN A 7 17.30 -28.56 23.61
N GLU A 8 16.76 -29.23 24.63
CA GLU A 8 15.38 -28.97 25.08
C GLU A 8 15.15 -27.50 25.47
N ASN A 9 16.13 -26.83 26.07
CA ASN A 9 16.02 -25.43 26.47
C ASN A 9 16.11 -24.46 25.25
N THR A 10 17.05 -24.72 24.34
CA THR A 10 17.17 -23.88 23.12
C THR A 10 16.01 -24.11 22.17
N LYS A 11 15.44 -25.33 22.14
CA LYS A 11 14.23 -25.63 21.36
C LYS A 11 13.02 -24.88 21.90
N LYS A 12 12.85 -24.85 23.21
CA LYS A 12 11.76 -24.10 23.86
C LYS A 12 11.90 -22.60 23.62
N ASN A 13 13.08 -22.04 23.87
CA ASN A 13 13.34 -20.61 23.67
C ASN A 13 13.18 -20.20 22.21
N LEU A 14 13.63 -21.02 21.23
CA LEU A 14 13.44 -20.77 19.80
C LEU A 14 11.96 -20.84 19.39
N LEU A 15 11.19 -21.76 19.97
CA LEU A 15 9.76 -21.86 19.71
C LEU A 15 9.00 -20.68 20.33
N ASP A 16 9.34 -20.28 21.54
CA ASP A 16 8.75 -19.12 22.20
C ASP A 16 9.07 -17.82 21.42
N ASP A 17 10.33 -17.62 20.98
CA ASP A 17 10.73 -16.51 20.11
C ASP A 17 9.99 -16.50 18.78
N LEU A 18 9.77 -17.68 18.16
CA LEU A 18 9.04 -17.80 16.90
C LEU A 18 7.53 -17.55 17.08
N LEU A 19 6.96 -17.99 18.20
CA LEU A 19 5.57 -17.74 18.55
C LEU A 19 5.31 -16.27 18.90
N GLU A 20 6.29 -15.60 19.53
CA GLU A 20 6.22 -14.16 19.75
C GLU A 20 6.28 -13.35 18.43
N ARG A 21 6.92 -13.90 17.39
CA ARG A 21 6.96 -13.34 16.03
C ARG A 21 5.75 -13.76 15.17
N SER A 22 4.83 -14.52 15.73
CA SER A 22 3.62 -14.91 15.02
C SER A 22 2.87 -13.67 14.52
N PRO A 23 2.45 -13.63 13.24
CA PRO A 23 1.78 -12.45 12.66
C PRO A 23 0.46 -12.09 13.34
N ASN A 24 0.00 -12.90 14.26
CA ASN A 24 -1.24 -12.67 15.02
C ASN A 24 -1.02 -12.07 16.42
N ASN A 25 0.22 -11.78 16.84
CA ASN A 25 0.51 -11.16 18.13
C ASN A 25 0.70 -9.65 18.02
N TYR A 26 -0.35 -8.95 17.57
CA TYR A 26 -0.38 -7.48 17.44
C TYR A 26 -0.68 -6.76 18.75
N GLY A 27 -0.91 -7.47 19.86
CA GLY A 27 -1.39 -6.92 21.13
C GLY A 27 -0.57 -5.77 21.70
N LYS A 28 0.73 -5.69 21.41
CA LYS A 28 1.60 -4.57 21.83
C LYS A 28 1.28 -3.25 21.10
N PHE A 29 0.74 -3.34 19.89
CA PHE A 29 0.48 -2.15 19.03
C PHE A 29 -1.01 -1.84 18.92
N GLU A 30 -1.88 -2.74 19.32
CA GLU A 30 -3.31 -2.63 19.14
C GLU A 30 -3.88 -1.38 19.81
N ALA A 31 -3.47 -1.12 21.06
CA ALA A 31 -3.92 0.06 21.79
C ALA A 31 -3.53 1.37 21.12
N SER A 32 -2.27 1.49 20.65
CA SER A 32 -1.78 2.70 19.99
C SER A 32 -2.40 2.90 18.61
N VAL A 33 -2.62 1.82 17.86
CA VAL A 33 -3.31 1.89 16.56
C VAL A 33 -4.78 2.27 16.77
N GLN A 34 -5.45 1.69 17.78
CA GLN A 34 -6.84 2.03 18.08
C GLN A 34 -7.01 3.48 18.52
N GLU A 35 -6.06 4.02 19.29
CA GLU A 35 -6.05 5.45 19.65
C GLU A 35 -6.00 6.34 18.40
N ILE A 36 -5.10 6.05 17.44
CA ILE A 36 -4.99 6.80 16.20
C ILE A 36 -6.27 6.70 15.37
N LEU A 37 -6.81 5.48 15.21
CA LEU A 37 -8.05 5.26 14.46
C LEU A 37 -9.23 6.03 15.06
N ASN A 38 -9.37 6.04 16.38
CA ASN A 38 -10.41 6.78 17.07
C ASN A 38 -10.23 8.29 16.88
N ALA A 39 -9.01 8.81 17.03
CA ALA A 39 -8.71 10.22 16.82
C ALA A 39 -9.03 10.68 15.39
N VAL A 40 -8.64 9.90 14.37
CA VAL A 40 -8.96 10.21 12.97
C VAL A 40 -10.46 10.13 12.71
N LYS A 41 -11.16 9.17 13.33
CA LYS A 41 -12.62 9.07 13.20
C LYS A 41 -13.36 10.26 13.82
N GLU A 42 -12.85 10.83 14.90
CA GLU A 42 -13.47 11.94 15.62
C GLU A 42 -13.11 13.32 15.03
N LYS A 43 -11.84 13.51 14.68
CA LYS A 43 -11.29 14.81 14.25
C LYS A 43 -11.02 14.91 12.74
N GLY A 44 -11.08 13.79 11.99
CA GLY A 44 -10.79 13.79 10.56
C GLY A 44 -9.35 14.18 10.24
N ASP A 45 -9.19 15.07 9.28
CA ASP A 45 -7.89 15.50 8.76
C ASP A 45 -7.02 16.21 9.81
N GLU A 46 -7.62 16.89 10.81
CA GLU A 46 -6.85 17.50 11.89
C GLU A 46 -6.00 16.46 12.64
N ALA A 47 -6.57 15.29 12.93
CA ALA A 47 -5.83 14.22 13.58
C ALA A 47 -4.71 13.67 12.67
N VAL A 48 -4.93 13.60 11.36
CA VAL A 48 -3.90 13.20 10.39
C VAL A 48 -2.73 14.19 10.43
N PHE A 49 -3.00 15.48 10.45
CA PHE A 49 -1.96 16.52 10.53
C PHE A 49 -1.20 16.47 11.86
N GLU A 50 -1.91 16.31 12.99
CA GLU A 50 -1.30 16.16 14.32
C GLU A 50 -0.35 14.95 14.37
N TYR A 51 -0.77 13.80 13.84
CA TYR A 51 0.06 12.59 13.82
C TYR A 51 1.20 12.65 12.81
N THR A 52 1.02 13.32 11.68
CA THR A 52 2.10 13.55 10.71
C THR A 52 3.19 14.43 11.33
N GLU A 53 2.82 15.51 12.03
CA GLU A 53 3.78 16.33 12.75
C GLU A 53 4.50 15.53 13.84
N LYS A 54 3.76 14.70 14.58
CA LYS A 54 4.29 13.89 15.69
C LYS A 54 5.26 12.79 15.22
N PHE A 55 4.96 12.10 14.12
CA PHE A 55 5.71 10.91 13.69
C PHE A 55 6.69 11.19 12.56
N ASP A 56 6.34 12.06 11.64
CA ASP A 56 7.15 12.38 10.47
C ASP A 56 7.91 13.72 10.64
N GLY A 57 7.59 14.51 11.68
CA GLY A 57 8.23 15.78 11.97
C GLY A 57 7.93 16.88 10.95
N VAL A 58 6.87 16.71 10.15
CA VAL A 58 6.46 17.65 9.11
C VAL A 58 5.06 18.15 9.43
N ARG A 59 4.88 19.47 9.42
CA ARG A 59 3.59 20.10 9.59
C ARG A 59 2.89 20.19 8.25
N LEU A 60 1.75 19.51 8.12
CA LEU A 60 0.88 19.57 6.96
C LEU A 60 -0.42 20.30 7.30
N ASP A 61 -1.08 20.80 6.28
CA ASP A 61 -2.43 21.34 6.30
C ASP A 61 -3.22 20.83 5.08
N ALA A 62 -4.47 21.26 4.95
CA ALA A 62 -5.35 20.81 3.86
C ALA A 62 -4.84 21.22 2.46
N GLU A 63 -4.10 22.33 2.35
CA GLU A 63 -3.58 22.83 1.08
C GLU A 63 -2.32 22.07 0.63
N HIS A 64 -1.55 21.52 1.59
CA HIS A 64 -0.28 20.83 1.33
C HIS A 64 -0.35 19.31 1.52
N LEU A 65 -1.56 18.76 1.70
CA LEU A 65 -1.75 17.31 1.83
C LEU A 65 -1.59 16.57 0.50
N LEU A 66 -2.10 17.16 -0.56
CA LEU A 66 -2.05 16.60 -1.91
C LEU A 66 -0.76 17.04 -2.62
N VAL A 67 -0.07 16.09 -3.23
CA VAL A 67 1.09 16.37 -4.08
C VAL A 67 0.63 17.16 -5.32
N THR A 68 1.35 18.24 -5.63
CA THR A 68 1.04 19.12 -6.77
C THR A 68 1.66 18.63 -8.08
N GLU A 69 1.14 19.12 -9.21
CA GLU A 69 1.72 18.81 -10.51
C GLU A 69 3.14 19.38 -10.68
N GLU A 70 3.43 20.51 -10.02
CA GLU A 70 4.75 21.12 -10.01
C GLU A 70 5.76 20.24 -9.26
N GLU A 71 5.38 19.69 -8.09
CA GLU A 71 6.23 18.76 -7.35
C GLU A 71 6.49 17.47 -8.16
N ILE A 72 5.49 16.98 -8.90
CA ILE A 72 5.65 15.84 -9.80
C ILE A 72 6.65 16.16 -10.92
N ALA A 73 6.52 17.32 -11.56
CA ALA A 73 7.41 17.75 -12.63
C ALA A 73 8.86 17.90 -12.13
N GLU A 74 9.05 18.52 -10.97
CA GLU A 74 10.37 18.65 -10.34
C GLU A 74 11.01 17.29 -10.04
N ALA A 75 10.23 16.33 -9.56
CA ALA A 75 10.73 15.01 -9.31
C ALA A 75 11.16 14.27 -10.58
N TYR A 76 10.45 14.46 -11.70
CA TYR A 76 10.87 13.90 -12.99
C TYR A 76 12.20 14.48 -13.47
N GLU A 77 12.49 15.75 -13.19
CA GLU A 77 13.79 16.37 -13.53
C GLU A 77 14.95 15.80 -12.69
N GLN A 78 14.67 15.28 -11.50
CA GLN A 78 15.67 14.70 -10.60
C GLN A 78 15.94 13.20 -10.86
N VAL A 79 15.16 12.56 -11.72
CA VAL A 79 15.26 11.13 -11.99
C VAL A 79 15.89 10.87 -13.35
N ASP A 80 16.85 9.94 -13.39
CA ASP A 80 17.50 9.50 -14.61
C ASP A 80 16.51 8.87 -15.60
N ASP A 81 16.59 9.26 -16.87
CA ASP A 81 15.78 8.70 -17.95
C ASP A 81 15.93 7.18 -18.09
N GLU A 82 17.09 6.63 -17.79
CA GLU A 82 17.34 5.19 -17.80
C GLU A 82 16.51 4.49 -16.72
N LEU A 83 16.46 5.07 -15.51
CA LEU A 83 15.62 4.54 -14.43
C LEU A 83 14.13 4.59 -14.79
N ILE A 84 13.67 5.69 -15.38
CA ILE A 84 12.29 5.84 -15.86
C ILE A 84 11.95 4.75 -16.89
N ALA A 85 12.86 4.49 -17.83
CA ALA A 85 12.67 3.43 -18.83
C ALA A 85 12.58 2.03 -18.20
N ILE A 86 13.41 1.76 -17.18
CA ILE A 86 13.37 0.49 -16.43
C ILE A 86 12.05 0.33 -15.69
N ILE A 87 11.58 1.39 -15.01
CA ILE A 87 10.30 1.39 -14.30
C ILE A 87 9.15 1.13 -15.28
N ARG A 88 9.12 1.81 -16.43
CA ARG A 88 8.10 1.59 -17.47
C ARG A 88 8.09 0.16 -17.99
N LYS A 89 9.26 -0.45 -18.17
CA LYS A 89 9.38 -1.85 -18.58
C LYS A 89 8.83 -2.80 -17.51
N ALA A 90 9.15 -2.55 -16.23
CA ALA A 90 8.62 -3.32 -15.11
C ALA A 90 7.08 -3.21 -15.05
N LEU A 91 6.55 -2.01 -15.26
CA LEU A 91 5.12 -1.71 -15.29
C LEU A 91 4.36 -2.53 -16.34
N VAL A 92 4.92 -2.68 -17.56
CA VAL A 92 4.34 -3.53 -18.61
C VAL A 92 4.27 -4.98 -18.15
N ASN A 93 5.36 -5.52 -17.59
CA ASN A 93 5.41 -6.91 -17.13
C ASN A 93 4.39 -7.18 -16.01
N ILE A 94 4.25 -6.24 -15.06
CA ILE A 94 3.31 -6.35 -13.95
C ILE A 94 1.86 -6.29 -14.47
N ARG A 95 1.58 -5.38 -15.40
CA ARG A 95 0.27 -5.28 -16.06
C ARG A 95 -0.10 -6.58 -16.76
N ASP A 96 0.79 -7.11 -17.60
CA ASP A 96 0.56 -8.34 -18.37
C ASP A 96 0.29 -9.54 -17.45
N TYR A 97 0.96 -9.59 -16.30
CA TYR A 97 0.71 -10.61 -15.29
C TYR A 97 -0.70 -10.48 -14.69
N HIS A 98 -1.05 -9.27 -14.22
CA HIS A 98 -2.33 -9.03 -13.55
C HIS A 98 -3.53 -9.08 -14.50
N GLN A 99 -3.36 -8.76 -15.78
CA GLN A 99 -4.41 -8.95 -16.78
C GLN A 99 -4.87 -10.42 -16.90
N LYS A 100 -3.96 -11.38 -16.68
CA LYS A 100 -4.29 -12.81 -16.67
C LYS A 100 -5.06 -13.25 -15.42
N GLN A 101 -5.09 -12.43 -14.37
CA GLN A 101 -5.82 -12.70 -13.14
C GLN A 101 -7.25 -12.13 -13.15
N MET A 102 -7.62 -11.39 -14.20
CA MET A 102 -8.96 -10.80 -14.34
C MET A 102 -10.03 -11.86 -14.25
N GLN A 103 -11.01 -11.61 -13.41
CA GLN A 103 -12.22 -12.41 -13.28
C GLN A 103 -13.38 -11.67 -13.96
N TYR A 104 -14.23 -12.44 -14.65
CA TYR A 104 -15.36 -11.90 -15.35
C TYR A 104 -16.67 -12.38 -14.71
N SER A 105 -17.70 -11.53 -14.77
CA SER A 105 -19.04 -11.92 -14.39
C SER A 105 -19.55 -13.02 -15.31
N TRP A 106 -20.26 -13.98 -14.74
CA TRP A 106 -20.92 -15.04 -15.50
C TRP A 106 -22.29 -15.31 -14.93
N PHE A 107 -23.22 -15.73 -15.80
CA PHE A 107 -24.57 -16.05 -15.44
C PHE A 107 -25.00 -17.34 -16.23
N ASP A 108 -25.61 -18.25 -15.53
CA ASP A 108 -26.17 -19.49 -16.08
C ASP A 108 -27.71 -19.48 -15.92
N SER A 109 -28.41 -19.77 -16.97
CA SER A 109 -29.86 -19.79 -16.99
C SER A 109 -30.37 -21.23 -17.13
N LYS A 110 -31.24 -21.64 -16.22
CA LYS A 110 -31.86 -22.98 -16.25
C LYS A 110 -33.21 -23.00 -16.98
N PRO A 111 -33.67 -24.15 -17.45
CA PRO A 111 -34.95 -24.26 -18.15
C PRO A 111 -36.17 -23.86 -17.32
N ASP A 112 -36.07 -23.93 -15.99
CA ASP A 112 -37.10 -23.50 -15.04
C ASP A 112 -37.17 -22.00 -14.82
N GLY A 113 -36.34 -21.21 -15.53
CA GLY A 113 -36.25 -19.77 -15.39
C GLY A 113 -35.30 -19.30 -14.26
N THR A 114 -34.70 -20.22 -13.53
CA THR A 114 -33.70 -19.86 -12.51
C THR A 114 -32.43 -19.31 -13.16
N ILE A 115 -31.95 -18.18 -12.69
CA ILE A 115 -30.67 -17.59 -13.11
C ILE A 115 -29.72 -17.61 -11.91
N LEU A 116 -28.57 -18.25 -12.08
CA LEU A 116 -27.48 -18.26 -11.10
C LEU A 116 -26.24 -17.68 -11.75
N GLY A 117 -25.47 -16.91 -10.98
CA GLY A 117 -24.25 -16.31 -11.51
C GLY A 117 -23.40 -15.61 -10.47
N GLN A 118 -22.29 -15.14 -10.91
CA GLN A 118 -21.37 -14.31 -10.11
C GLN A 118 -21.17 -12.98 -10.83
N LYS A 119 -21.52 -11.89 -10.14
CA LYS A 119 -21.22 -10.54 -10.62
C LYS A 119 -19.89 -10.10 -10.02
N VAL A 120 -18.92 -9.82 -10.87
CA VAL A 120 -17.61 -9.25 -10.51
C VAL A 120 -17.61 -7.79 -10.90
N THR A 121 -17.34 -6.89 -9.94
CA THR A 121 -17.26 -5.45 -10.17
C THR A 121 -16.03 -4.90 -9.49
N ALA A 122 -15.38 -3.92 -10.11
CA ALA A 122 -14.31 -3.18 -9.46
C ALA A 122 -14.82 -2.39 -8.25
N LEU A 123 -13.94 -2.12 -7.30
CA LEU A 123 -14.18 -1.13 -6.26
C LEU A 123 -14.17 0.27 -6.90
N GLN A 124 -14.99 1.20 -6.39
CA GLN A 124 -15.02 2.56 -6.89
C GLN A 124 -13.75 3.32 -6.50
N ARG A 125 -13.27 3.11 -5.26
CA ARG A 125 -12.12 3.82 -4.69
C ARG A 125 -11.30 2.88 -3.85
N VAL A 126 -9.97 2.97 -3.95
CA VAL A 126 -9.02 2.23 -3.09
C VAL A 126 -7.94 3.14 -2.56
N GLY A 127 -7.52 2.88 -1.32
CA GLY A 127 -6.33 3.47 -0.73
C GLY A 127 -5.14 2.52 -0.83
N VAL A 128 -4.00 3.04 -1.23
CA VAL A 128 -2.74 2.30 -1.32
C VAL A 128 -1.74 2.95 -0.36
N TYR A 129 -1.24 2.18 0.60
CA TYR A 129 -0.14 2.62 1.45
C TYR A 129 1.19 2.10 0.91
N VAL A 130 2.14 3.01 0.70
CA VAL A 130 3.51 2.67 0.32
C VAL A 130 4.44 3.04 1.46
N PRO A 131 5.13 2.05 2.06
CA PRO A 131 6.05 2.35 3.15
C PRO A 131 7.20 3.23 2.64
N GLY A 132 7.42 4.32 3.36
CA GLY A 132 8.62 5.15 3.26
C GLY A 132 9.54 4.90 4.44
N GLY A 133 10.65 5.60 4.53
CA GLY A 133 11.55 5.54 5.66
C GLY A 133 12.93 4.99 5.29
N LYS A 134 13.45 4.02 6.03
CA LYS A 134 14.83 3.53 5.86
C LYS A 134 15.12 2.87 4.51
N ALA A 135 14.10 2.49 3.75
CA ALA A 135 14.23 1.93 2.42
C ALA A 135 13.05 2.35 1.54
N ALA A 136 13.36 2.86 0.36
CA ALA A 136 12.37 3.13 -0.68
C ALA A 136 12.06 1.84 -1.44
N TYR A 137 10.78 1.56 -1.62
CA TYR A 137 10.31 0.39 -2.37
C TYR A 137 9.47 0.81 -3.58
N PRO A 138 10.09 1.30 -4.66
CA PRO A 138 9.35 1.69 -5.87
C PRO A 138 8.54 0.53 -6.45
N SER A 139 9.02 -0.70 -6.26
CA SER A 139 8.28 -1.91 -6.65
C SER A 139 6.95 -2.05 -5.90
N SER A 140 6.85 -1.64 -4.63
CA SER A 140 5.59 -1.71 -3.87
C SER A 140 4.52 -0.81 -4.45
N VAL A 141 4.91 0.33 -4.98
CA VAL A 141 4.04 1.23 -5.73
C VAL A 141 3.42 0.50 -6.91
N LEU A 142 4.26 -0.01 -7.82
CA LEU A 142 3.81 -0.68 -9.04
C LEU A 142 2.96 -1.92 -8.74
N MET A 143 3.36 -2.71 -7.74
CA MET A 143 2.68 -3.96 -7.36
C MET A 143 1.33 -3.72 -6.67
N ASN A 144 1.10 -2.55 -6.09
CA ASN A 144 -0.18 -2.21 -5.48
C ASN A 144 -1.12 -1.47 -6.42
N ILE A 145 -0.60 -0.51 -7.21
CA ILE A 145 -1.42 0.33 -8.07
C ILE A 145 -1.84 -0.42 -9.34
N MET A 146 -0.94 -1.17 -9.96
CA MET A 146 -1.24 -1.84 -11.23
C MET A 146 -2.38 -2.85 -11.13
N PRO A 147 -2.48 -3.72 -10.11
CA PRO A 147 -3.65 -4.60 -9.93
C PRO A 147 -4.96 -3.83 -9.81
N ALA A 148 -4.96 -2.71 -9.07
CA ALA A 148 -6.15 -1.88 -8.92
C ALA A 148 -6.59 -1.28 -10.27
N LYS A 149 -5.64 -0.77 -11.07
CA LYS A 149 -5.92 -0.27 -12.42
C LYS A 149 -6.42 -1.36 -13.37
N VAL A 150 -5.79 -2.52 -13.36
CA VAL A 150 -6.22 -3.67 -14.16
C VAL A 150 -7.62 -4.12 -13.77
N ALA A 151 -7.94 -4.11 -12.48
CA ALA A 151 -9.28 -4.43 -11.99
C ALA A 151 -10.36 -3.39 -12.37
N GLY A 152 -9.96 -2.23 -12.90
CA GLY A 152 -10.88 -1.17 -13.32
C GLY A 152 -11.34 -0.27 -12.17
N VAL A 153 -10.49 -0.05 -11.17
CA VAL A 153 -10.77 0.90 -10.08
C VAL A 153 -10.68 2.33 -10.63
N ASP A 154 -11.72 3.12 -10.41
CA ASP A 154 -11.81 4.48 -10.95
C ASP A 154 -10.88 5.46 -10.21
N GLU A 155 -10.81 5.36 -8.88
CA GLU A 155 -10.04 6.26 -8.05
C GLU A 155 -9.06 5.50 -7.15
N ILE A 156 -7.77 5.78 -7.33
CA ILE A 156 -6.69 5.17 -6.56
C ILE A 156 -5.96 6.29 -5.82
N ILE A 157 -6.02 6.24 -4.49
CA ILE A 157 -5.35 7.22 -3.63
C ILE A 157 -4.14 6.54 -3.01
N MET A 158 -2.95 7.07 -3.27
CA MET A 158 -1.74 6.58 -2.64
C MET A 158 -1.32 7.50 -1.50
N VAL A 159 -0.90 6.89 -0.39
CA VAL A 159 -0.31 7.59 0.75
C VAL A 159 1.05 7.01 1.10
N THR A 160 1.98 7.88 1.46
CA THR A 160 3.33 7.52 1.89
C THR A 160 3.77 8.48 3.00
N PRO A 161 4.64 8.05 3.93
CA PRO A 161 5.21 8.95 4.94
C PRO A 161 5.95 10.13 4.34
N VAL A 162 5.81 11.31 4.96
CA VAL A 162 6.35 12.58 4.45
C VAL A 162 7.86 12.72 4.65
N SER A 163 8.49 11.92 5.50
CA SER A 163 9.92 11.99 5.85
C SER A 163 10.89 11.81 4.67
N TYR A 164 10.38 11.49 3.48
CA TYR A 164 11.14 11.38 2.23
C TYR A 164 10.61 12.36 1.20
N THR A 165 11.06 13.59 1.28
CA THR A 165 10.65 14.70 0.40
C THR A 165 10.98 14.48 -1.07
N HIS A 166 11.90 13.60 -1.40
CA HIS A 166 12.33 13.31 -2.77
C HIS A 166 11.62 12.13 -3.45
N LEU A 167 10.65 11.50 -2.78
CA LEU A 167 9.80 10.45 -3.37
C LEU A 167 8.34 10.88 -3.53
N ARG A 168 8.00 12.13 -3.22
CA ARG A 168 6.63 12.63 -3.27
C ARG A 168 5.96 12.56 -4.65
N ALA A 169 6.74 12.50 -5.73
CA ALA A 169 6.25 12.88 -7.03
C ALA A 169 5.85 11.76 -7.98
N HIS A 170 5.58 10.55 -7.57
CA HIS A 170 5.54 9.48 -8.57
C HIS A 170 4.17 8.93 -8.98
N GLU A 171 3.00 9.45 -8.51
CA GLU A 171 1.88 8.53 -8.61
C GLU A 171 0.49 9.00 -8.94
N THR A 172 0.28 10.25 -9.29
CA THR A 172 -1.05 10.70 -9.73
C THR A 172 -1.33 10.55 -11.23
N THR A 173 -0.35 10.13 -12.04
CA THR A 173 -0.46 10.13 -13.51
C THR A 173 -0.04 8.83 -14.21
N LEU A 174 -0.17 7.70 -13.57
CA LEU A 174 0.01 6.41 -14.26
C LEU A 174 -1.25 5.89 -14.92
#